data_f6d6a8f30d27a19868ea6a246cd5dfca
#
_entry.id   f6d6a8f30d27a19868ea6a246cd5dfca
#
_cell.length_a   1.000
_cell.length_b   1.000
_cell.length_c   1.000
_cell.angle_alpha   90.00
_cell.angle_beta   90.00
_cell.angle_gamma   90.00
#
_symmetry.space_group_name_H-M   'P 1'
#
loop_
_entity.id
_entity.type
_entity.pdbx_description
1 polymer ?
#
loop_
_entity_poly.entity_id
_entity_poly.type
_entity_poly.pdbx_seq_one_letter_code
_entity_poly.pdbx_strand_id
1 'polypeptide(L)'
;MMTERSHSTIRLRWPAVVVLVLVPLLVVAGLVGTTWHTTDRLGRVKAAVVNEDKAVKVRGQLVPMGRQLTAALMDSGSHTTDGHTVDWTLTDAQGAAEGLRDGTYSVVVTIPESFSADATSFSANDVNKAKQALIDVTASQNSPVTDTTIAELTAQVARRSLNTTLTSKYLENVYVGFNRFAEQMARMAGAAAKLDDGATKLADGTKRSSAGAATLASVSYTHLRAH
;
A
#
# COMPACT_ATOMS: atom_id res chain seq x y z
N MET A 1 82.88 -44.87 -19.24
CA MET A 1 81.59 -44.75 -19.90
C MET A 1 80.84 -43.60 -19.26
N MET A 2 81.09 -42.40 -19.81
CA MET A 2 80.52 -41.16 -19.28
C MET A 2 79.23 -40.85 -20.02
N THR A 3 78.13 -40.73 -19.27
CA THR A 3 76.84 -40.30 -19.83
C THR A 3 76.75 -38.81 -19.60
N GLU A 4 76.92 -38.04 -20.71
CA GLU A 4 76.63 -36.58 -20.69
C GLU A 4 75.12 -36.33 -20.53
N ARG A 5 74.73 -35.64 -19.44
CA ARG A 5 73.41 -35.06 -19.31
C ARG A 5 73.39 -33.71 -20.01
N SER A 6 72.79 -33.69 -21.20
CA SER A 6 72.49 -32.47 -21.93
C SER A 6 71.42 -31.66 -21.15
N HIS A 7 71.82 -30.59 -20.48
CA HIS A 7 70.91 -29.58 -19.93
C HIS A 7 70.50 -28.63 -21.07
N SER A 8 69.38 -28.88 -21.70
CA SER A 8 68.76 -27.93 -22.62
C SER A 8 68.20 -26.76 -21.79
N THR A 9 68.95 -25.67 -21.68
CA THR A 9 68.44 -24.42 -21.15
C THR A 9 67.47 -23.82 -22.16
N ILE A 10 66.16 -23.98 -21.90
CA ILE A 10 65.10 -23.30 -22.67
C ILE A 10 65.27 -21.81 -22.38
N ARG A 11 65.94 -21.08 -23.28
CA ARG A 11 65.94 -19.61 -23.28
C ARG A 11 64.54 -19.16 -23.66
N LEU A 12 63.64 -19.06 -22.65
CA LEU A 12 62.32 -18.52 -22.82
C LEU A 12 62.47 -17.05 -23.25
N ARG A 13 62.26 -16.84 -24.55
CA ARG A 13 62.37 -15.50 -25.14
C ARG A 13 61.31 -14.62 -24.49
N TRP A 14 61.74 -13.50 -23.92
CA TRP A 14 60.85 -12.56 -23.23
C TRP A 14 59.48 -12.33 -23.96
N PRO A 15 59.43 -12.19 -25.31
CA PRO A 15 58.17 -12.04 -25.99
C PRO A 15 57.22 -13.26 -25.82
N ALA A 16 57.80 -14.49 -25.73
CA ALA A 16 56.96 -15.69 -25.50
C ALA A 16 56.36 -15.71 -24.09
N VAL A 17 57.05 -15.23 -23.09
CA VAL A 17 56.53 -15.08 -21.71
C VAL A 17 55.39 -14.02 -21.68
N VAL A 18 55.61 -12.87 -22.36
CA VAL A 18 54.62 -11.81 -22.46
C VAL A 18 53.34 -12.33 -23.14
N VAL A 19 53.43 -13.06 -24.24
CA VAL A 19 52.27 -13.65 -24.92
C VAL A 19 51.58 -14.67 -24.03
N LEU A 20 52.34 -15.54 -23.34
CA LEU A 20 51.82 -16.58 -22.46
C LEU A 20 50.97 -15.98 -21.30
N VAL A 21 51.32 -14.79 -20.82
CA VAL A 21 50.58 -14.09 -19.71
C VAL A 21 49.47 -13.23 -20.30
N LEU A 22 49.71 -12.54 -21.40
CA LEU A 22 48.80 -11.56 -21.96
C LEU A 22 47.56 -12.20 -22.61
N VAL A 23 47.72 -13.36 -23.22
CA VAL A 23 46.60 -14.11 -23.85
C VAL A 23 45.54 -14.52 -22.79
N PRO A 24 45.88 -15.23 -21.72
CA PRO A 24 44.90 -15.58 -20.70
C PRO A 24 44.30 -14.34 -19.99
N LEU A 25 45.08 -13.28 -19.83
CA LEU A 25 44.59 -12.05 -19.22
C LEU A 25 43.58 -11.32 -20.12
N LEU A 26 43.78 -11.30 -21.43
CA LEU A 26 42.81 -10.78 -22.41
C LEU A 26 41.55 -11.65 -22.47
N VAL A 27 41.66 -12.97 -22.37
CA VAL A 27 40.51 -13.88 -22.33
C VAL A 27 39.68 -13.61 -21.05
N VAL A 28 40.35 -13.50 -19.90
CA VAL A 28 39.65 -13.17 -18.64
C VAL A 28 39.03 -11.78 -18.68
N ALA A 29 39.76 -10.78 -19.20
CA ALA A 29 39.20 -9.41 -19.35
C ALA A 29 38.03 -9.40 -20.33
N GLY A 30 38.07 -10.18 -21.43
CA GLY A 30 36.95 -10.33 -22.33
C GLY A 30 35.74 -11.00 -21.68
N LEU A 31 35.94 -12.07 -20.93
CA LEU A 31 34.90 -12.77 -20.19
C LEU A 31 34.29 -11.84 -19.11
N VAL A 32 35.09 -11.13 -18.34
CA VAL A 32 34.61 -10.15 -17.34
C VAL A 32 33.90 -9.01 -18.03
N GLY A 33 34.42 -8.49 -19.15
CA GLY A 33 33.76 -7.40 -19.90
C GLY A 33 32.39 -7.78 -20.48
N THR A 34 32.21 -9.05 -20.91
CA THR A 34 30.89 -9.52 -21.38
C THR A 34 29.90 -9.74 -20.25
N THR A 35 30.36 -10.06 -19.05
CA THR A 35 29.49 -10.27 -17.89
C THR A 35 29.14 -8.97 -17.16
N TRP A 36 29.95 -7.90 -17.25
CA TRP A 36 29.75 -6.66 -16.51
C TRP A 36 28.49 -5.88 -16.91
N HIS A 37 28.04 -6.03 -18.16
CA HIS A 37 26.81 -5.37 -18.64
C HIS A 37 25.56 -6.28 -18.57
N THR A 38 25.74 -7.57 -18.26
CA THR A 38 24.62 -8.52 -18.17
C THR A 38 23.85 -8.35 -16.84
N THR A 39 24.54 -7.99 -15.78
CA THR A 39 23.94 -7.77 -14.45
C THR A 39 23.01 -6.56 -14.44
N ASP A 40 23.31 -5.50 -15.17
CA ASP A 40 22.46 -4.29 -15.24
C ASP A 40 21.19 -4.52 -16.08
N ARG A 41 21.20 -5.48 -17.00
CA ARG A 41 20.03 -5.84 -17.82
C ARG A 41 19.12 -6.86 -17.14
N LEU A 42 19.67 -7.71 -16.29
CA LEU A 42 18.92 -8.70 -15.50
C LEU A 42 18.26 -8.07 -14.25
N GLY A 43 18.68 -6.88 -13.84
CA GLY A 43 18.16 -6.18 -12.65
C GLY A 43 16.87 -5.41 -12.86
N ARG A 44 16.39 -5.26 -14.11
CA ARG A 44 15.17 -4.50 -14.41
C ARG A 44 14.11 -5.39 -15.05
N VAL A 45 13.13 -5.78 -14.28
CA VAL A 45 11.96 -6.49 -14.77
C VAL A 45 10.95 -5.47 -15.24
N LYS A 46 10.63 -5.47 -16.54
CA LYS A 46 9.55 -4.63 -17.06
C LYS A 46 8.21 -5.26 -16.71
N ALA A 47 7.40 -4.55 -15.97
CA ALA A 47 6.05 -4.95 -15.61
C ALA A 47 5.05 -3.90 -16.07
N ALA A 48 3.85 -4.33 -16.40
CA ALA A 48 2.77 -3.40 -16.71
C ALA A 48 1.64 -3.52 -15.69
N VAL A 49 0.93 -2.41 -15.48
CA VAL A 49 -0.31 -2.37 -14.72
C VAL A 49 -1.45 -1.90 -15.61
N VAL A 50 -2.55 -2.66 -15.59
CA VAL A 50 -3.82 -2.33 -16.24
C VAL A 50 -4.82 -2.01 -15.15
N ASN A 51 -5.40 -0.81 -15.18
CA ASN A 51 -6.39 -0.40 -14.20
C ASN A 51 -7.76 -0.26 -14.85
N GLU A 52 -8.60 -1.26 -14.66
CA GLU A 52 -10.00 -1.29 -15.11
C GLU A 52 -10.98 -0.87 -14.00
N ASP A 53 -10.45 -0.58 -12.77
CA ASP A 53 -11.25 -0.32 -11.60
C ASP A 53 -12.20 0.87 -11.75
N LYS A 54 -13.43 0.68 -11.31
CA LYS A 54 -14.44 1.73 -11.16
C LYS A 54 -14.52 2.19 -9.72
N ALA A 55 -14.16 3.46 -9.51
CA ALA A 55 -14.26 4.09 -8.19
C ALA A 55 -15.70 4.04 -7.66
N VAL A 56 -15.87 3.75 -6.37
CA VAL A 56 -17.17 3.65 -5.71
C VAL A 56 -17.39 4.79 -4.72
N LYS A 57 -18.66 5.09 -4.44
CA LYS A 57 -19.03 6.05 -3.39
C LYS A 57 -19.25 5.32 -2.07
N VAL A 58 -18.44 5.62 -1.06
CA VAL A 58 -18.60 5.12 0.31
C VAL A 58 -18.98 6.29 1.20
N ARG A 59 -20.15 6.24 1.81
CA ARG A 59 -20.67 7.34 2.66
C ARG A 59 -20.63 8.72 2.00
N GLY A 60 -20.91 8.78 0.69
CA GLY A 60 -20.92 10.01 -0.10
C GLY A 60 -19.54 10.44 -0.64
N GLN A 61 -18.46 9.79 -0.26
CA GLN A 61 -17.10 10.07 -0.68
C GLN A 61 -16.67 9.12 -1.80
N LEU A 62 -16.07 9.64 -2.88
CA LEU A 62 -15.55 8.82 -3.96
C LEU A 62 -14.24 8.15 -3.53
N VAL A 63 -14.18 6.83 -3.64
CA VAL A 63 -13.03 6.02 -3.22
C VAL A 63 -12.46 5.28 -4.44
N PRO A 64 -11.37 5.78 -5.05
CA PRO A 64 -10.72 5.16 -6.22
C PRO A 64 -9.55 4.27 -5.79
N MET A 65 -9.84 3.10 -5.20
CA MET A 65 -8.80 2.20 -4.66
C MET A 65 -7.85 1.68 -5.73
N GLY A 66 -8.36 1.37 -6.95
CA GLY A 66 -7.52 0.92 -8.06
C GLY A 66 -6.50 1.96 -8.50
N ARG A 67 -6.88 3.24 -8.55
CA ARG A 67 -5.93 4.34 -8.82
C ARG A 67 -4.86 4.46 -7.73
N GLN A 68 -5.25 4.29 -6.48
CA GLN A 68 -4.30 4.35 -5.36
C GLN A 68 -3.31 3.18 -5.42
N LEU A 69 -3.79 1.97 -5.74
CA LEU A 69 -2.93 0.81 -5.91
C LEU A 69 -1.98 0.99 -7.10
N THR A 70 -2.48 1.49 -8.25
CA THR A 70 -1.64 1.80 -9.42
C THR A 70 -0.53 2.77 -9.06
N ALA A 71 -0.84 3.86 -8.37
CA ALA A 71 0.16 4.84 -7.93
C ALA A 71 1.19 4.21 -6.98
N ALA A 72 0.76 3.37 -6.05
CA ALA A 72 1.65 2.67 -5.12
C ALA A 72 2.58 1.67 -5.83
N LEU A 73 2.10 0.97 -6.87
CA LEU A 73 2.93 0.09 -7.70
C LEU A 73 4.00 0.88 -8.47
N MET A 74 3.60 1.98 -9.10
CA MET A 74 4.54 2.84 -9.85
C MET A 74 5.58 3.48 -8.93
N ASP A 75 5.21 3.90 -7.73
CA ASP A 75 6.14 4.44 -6.73
C ASP A 75 7.11 3.36 -6.21
N SER A 76 6.63 2.13 -6.02
CA SER A 76 7.47 1.00 -5.58
C SER A 76 8.58 0.64 -6.58
N GLY A 77 8.38 0.90 -7.87
CA GLY A 77 9.41 0.71 -8.91
C GLY A 77 10.59 1.68 -8.77
N SER A 78 10.40 2.78 -8.07
CA SER A 78 11.45 3.77 -7.80
C SER A 78 12.39 3.34 -6.65
N HIS A 79 12.02 2.33 -5.87
CA HIS A 79 12.76 1.85 -4.71
C HIS A 79 13.34 0.46 -4.96
N THR A 80 14.68 0.38 -5.02
CA THR A 80 15.39 -0.89 -5.18
C THR A 80 15.32 -1.67 -3.87
N THR A 81 14.63 -2.80 -3.86
CA THR A 81 14.66 -3.76 -2.76
C THR A 81 15.40 -5.01 -3.25
N ASP A 82 16.46 -5.42 -2.56
CA ASP A 82 17.26 -6.61 -2.83
C ASP A 82 17.92 -6.67 -4.23
N GLY A 83 18.30 -5.51 -4.82
CA GLY A 83 19.04 -5.45 -6.09
C GLY A 83 18.17 -5.65 -7.35
N HIS A 84 16.87 -5.86 -7.20
CA HIS A 84 15.92 -5.97 -8.31
C HIS A 84 15.00 -4.76 -8.36
N THR A 85 14.95 -4.11 -9.52
CA THR A 85 14.04 -2.97 -9.75
C THR A 85 12.97 -3.42 -10.75
N VAL A 86 11.70 -3.27 -10.37
CA VAL A 86 10.58 -3.49 -11.29
C VAL A 86 10.23 -2.16 -11.94
N ASP A 87 10.37 -2.11 -13.26
CA ASP A 87 10.00 -0.94 -14.06
C ASP A 87 8.52 -1.04 -14.45
N TRP A 88 7.67 -0.32 -13.72
CA TRP A 88 6.23 -0.34 -13.90
C TRP A 88 5.79 0.62 -15.00
N THR A 89 4.98 0.13 -15.93
CA THR A 89 4.35 0.92 -16.99
C THR A 89 2.83 0.81 -16.89
N LEU A 90 2.14 1.95 -16.85
CA LEU A 90 0.67 1.96 -16.96
C LEU A 90 0.28 1.80 -18.43
N THR A 91 -0.58 0.82 -18.71
CA THR A 91 -1.09 0.54 -20.07
C THR A 91 -2.55 0.09 -20.01
N ASP A 92 -3.16 -0.09 -21.16
CA ASP A 92 -4.49 -0.68 -21.30
C ASP A 92 -4.41 -2.22 -21.51
N ALA A 93 -5.57 -2.88 -21.52
CA ALA A 93 -5.64 -4.34 -21.68
C ALA A 93 -5.04 -4.82 -23.02
N GLN A 94 -5.18 -4.04 -24.10
CA GLN A 94 -4.62 -4.40 -25.41
C GLN A 94 -3.09 -4.30 -25.40
N GLY A 95 -2.54 -3.17 -24.95
CA GLY A 95 -1.09 -2.97 -24.86
C GLY A 95 -0.42 -3.96 -23.90
N ALA A 96 -1.11 -4.33 -22.81
CA ALA A 96 -0.64 -5.37 -21.90
C ALA A 96 -0.57 -6.75 -22.57
N ALA A 97 -1.62 -7.13 -23.31
CA ALA A 97 -1.66 -8.41 -24.02
C ALA A 97 -0.61 -8.50 -25.14
N GLU A 98 -0.38 -7.40 -25.86
CA GLU A 98 0.66 -7.31 -26.88
C GLU A 98 2.05 -7.41 -26.23
N GLY A 99 2.30 -6.63 -25.18
CA GLY A 99 3.59 -6.63 -24.48
C GLY A 99 3.92 -7.94 -23.77
N LEU A 100 2.92 -8.71 -23.30
CA LEU A 100 3.14 -10.08 -22.81
C LEU A 100 3.52 -11.04 -23.93
N ARG A 101 2.89 -10.87 -25.11
CA ARG A 101 3.12 -11.78 -26.26
C ARG A 101 4.48 -11.55 -26.90
N ASP A 102 4.92 -10.31 -27.02
CA ASP A 102 6.21 -9.95 -27.61
C ASP A 102 7.38 -9.96 -26.61
N GLY A 103 7.08 -10.17 -25.32
CA GLY A 103 8.07 -10.21 -24.25
C GLY A 103 8.54 -8.82 -23.77
N THR A 104 7.88 -7.74 -24.18
CA THR A 104 8.13 -6.39 -23.68
C THR A 104 7.88 -6.30 -22.18
N TYR A 105 6.80 -6.93 -21.70
CA TYR A 105 6.48 -7.07 -20.28
C TYR A 105 6.70 -8.52 -19.84
N SER A 106 7.42 -8.70 -18.75
CA SER A 106 7.57 -9.99 -18.10
C SER A 106 6.35 -10.38 -17.28
N VAL A 107 5.68 -9.38 -16.73
CA VAL A 107 4.47 -9.54 -15.88
C VAL A 107 3.52 -8.39 -16.12
N VAL A 108 2.23 -8.70 -16.10
CA VAL A 108 1.12 -7.73 -16.09
C VAL A 108 0.26 -7.92 -14.84
N VAL A 109 -0.03 -6.84 -14.15
CA VAL A 109 -0.99 -6.78 -13.04
C VAL A 109 -2.24 -6.09 -13.53
N THR A 110 -3.37 -6.80 -13.53
CA THR A 110 -4.68 -6.25 -13.88
C THR A 110 -5.50 -6.02 -12.63
N ILE A 111 -5.95 -4.80 -12.44
CA ILE A 111 -6.87 -4.39 -11.36
C ILE A 111 -8.28 -4.42 -11.92
N PRO A 112 -9.13 -5.38 -11.51
CA PRO A 112 -10.45 -5.58 -12.12
C PRO A 112 -11.43 -4.47 -11.78
N GLU A 113 -12.48 -4.37 -12.58
CA GLU A 113 -13.54 -3.34 -12.49
C GLU A 113 -14.17 -3.24 -11.09
N SER A 114 -14.35 -4.38 -10.42
CA SER A 114 -14.97 -4.46 -9.10
C SER A 114 -14.05 -4.15 -7.93
N PHE A 115 -12.76 -3.92 -8.17
CA PHE A 115 -11.74 -3.83 -7.11
C PHE A 115 -12.09 -2.84 -6.00
N SER A 116 -12.47 -1.59 -6.33
CA SER A 116 -12.87 -0.60 -5.32
C SER A 116 -14.13 -1.03 -4.57
N ALA A 117 -15.10 -1.64 -5.24
CA ALA A 117 -16.32 -2.13 -4.62
C ALA A 117 -16.04 -3.25 -3.62
N ASP A 118 -15.21 -4.21 -4.01
CA ASP A 118 -14.84 -5.35 -3.18
C ASP A 118 -13.94 -4.91 -2.01
N ALA A 119 -12.95 -4.05 -2.26
CA ALA A 119 -12.04 -3.51 -1.24
C ALA A 119 -12.77 -2.69 -0.17
N THR A 120 -13.92 -2.08 -0.48
CA THR A 120 -14.69 -1.27 0.46
C THR A 120 -15.96 -1.95 0.96
N SER A 121 -16.22 -3.18 0.55
CA SER A 121 -17.44 -3.94 0.88
C SER A 121 -17.65 -4.13 2.38
N PHE A 122 -16.59 -4.22 3.17
CA PHE A 122 -16.64 -4.33 4.63
C PHE A 122 -17.23 -3.08 5.31
N SER A 123 -17.28 -1.93 4.62
CA SER A 123 -17.85 -0.69 5.18
C SER A 123 -19.38 -0.65 5.18
N ALA A 124 -20.03 -1.65 4.59
CA ALA A 124 -21.49 -1.72 4.40
C ALA A 124 -22.29 -2.18 5.63
N ASN A 125 -21.71 -2.34 6.81
CA ASN A 125 -22.33 -2.85 8.04
C ASN A 125 -22.97 -4.26 7.92
N ASP A 126 -22.69 -4.99 6.86
CA ASP A 126 -23.21 -6.33 6.61
C ASP A 126 -22.03 -7.28 6.31
N VAL A 127 -21.64 -8.06 7.31
CA VAL A 127 -20.50 -9.00 7.22
C VAL A 127 -20.69 -10.03 6.10
N ASN A 128 -21.95 -10.33 5.73
CA ASN A 128 -22.25 -11.31 4.68
C ASN A 128 -22.01 -10.74 3.27
N LYS A 129 -21.85 -9.42 3.15
CA LYS A 129 -21.53 -8.73 1.89
C LYS A 129 -20.07 -8.39 1.72
N ALA A 130 -19.24 -8.68 2.74
CA ALA A 130 -17.81 -8.47 2.65
C ALA A 130 -17.19 -9.38 1.59
N LYS A 131 -16.53 -8.79 0.59
CA LYS A 131 -15.82 -9.48 -0.48
C LYS A 131 -14.34 -9.17 -0.42
N GLN A 132 -13.53 -10.13 -0.82
CA GLN A 132 -12.10 -9.92 -0.95
C GLN A 132 -11.80 -9.23 -2.28
N ALA A 133 -11.07 -8.12 -2.22
CA ALA A 133 -10.52 -7.49 -3.41
C ALA A 133 -9.39 -8.35 -3.97
N LEU A 134 -9.49 -8.71 -5.23
CA LEU A 134 -8.50 -9.52 -5.94
C LEU A 134 -7.86 -8.70 -7.04
N ILE A 135 -6.64 -9.08 -7.41
CA ILE A 135 -5.93 -8.58 -8.57
C ILE A 135 -5.48 -9.78 -9.41
N ASP A 136 -5.46 -9.64 -10.72
CA ASP A 136 -4.97 -10.68 -11.62
C ASP A 136 -3.51 -10.40 -11.98
N VAL A 137 -2.66 -11.43 -11.89
CA VAL A 137 -1.24 -11.34 -12.24
C VAL A 137 -0.95 -12.36 -13.32
N THR A 138 -0.55 -11.88 -14.49
CA THR A 138 -0.21 -12.70 -15.65
C THR A 138 1.26 -12.55 -16.01
N ALA A 139 2.00 -13.64 -16.09
CA ALA A 139 3.39 -13.67 -16.51
C ALA A 139 3.52 -14.02 -18.01
N SER A 140 4.49 -13.41 -18.68
CA SER A 140 4.83 -13.74 -20.08
C SER A 140 5.53 -15.09 -20.18
N GLN A 141 5.12 -15.91 -21.14
CA GLN A 141 5.82 -17.16 -21.49
C GLN A 141 7.02 -16.92 -22.42
N ASN A 142 7.10 -15.75 -23.03
CA ASN A 142 8.11 -15.37 -24.01
C ASN A 142 9.16 -14.40 -23.47
N SER A 143 9.11 -14.07 -22.17
CA SER A 143 10.12 -13.22 -21.55
C SER A 143 11.48 -13.93 -21.53
N PRO A 144 12.58 -13.25 -21.91
CA PRO A 144 13.94 -13.83 -21.79
C PRO A 144 14.31 -14.14 -20.34
N VAL A 145 13.53 -13.65 -19.39
CA VAL A 145 13.66 -13.94 -17.95
C VAL A 145 12.58 -14.97 -17.59
N THR A 146 12.84 -16.21 -17.93
CA THR A 146 11.92 -17.35 -17.69
C THR A 146 11.98 -17.84 -16.24
N ASP A 147 12.43 -17.01 -15.31
CA ASP A 147 12.55 -17.41 -13.92
C ASP A 147 11.20 -17.19 -13.23
N THR A 148 10.55 -18.28 -12.82
CA THR A 148 9.36 -18.29 -11.98
C THR A 148 9.55 -17.41 -10.73
N THR A 149 10.79 -17.25 -10.28
CA THR A 149 11.20 -16.39 -9.17
C THR A 149 10.83 -14.93 -9.41
N ILE A 150 10.93 -14.43 -10.66
CA ILE A 150 10.61 -13.02 -10.97
C ILE A 150 9.11 -12.79 -11.00
N ALA A 151 8.34 -13.72 -11.54
CA ALA A 151 6.88 -13.65 -11.49
C ALA A 151 6.39 -13.69 -10.03
N GLU A 152 7.00 -14.54 -9.19
CA GLU A 152 6.71 -14.58 -7.75
C GLU A 152 7.11 -13.29 -7.03
N LEU A 153 8.29 -12.72 -7.31
CA LEU A 153 8.72 -11.44 -6.73
C LEU A 153 7.77 -10.31 -7.13
N THR A 154 7.36 -10.24 -8.39
CA THR A 154 6.44 -9.21 -8.87
C THR A 154 5.06 -9.37 -8.23
N ALA A 155 4.55 -10.59 -8.14
CA ALA A 155 3.31 -10.89 -7.44
C ALA A 155 3.42 -10.59 -5.92
N GLN A 156 4.59 -10.77 -5.33
CA GLN A 156 4.83 -10.44 -3.94
C GLN A 156 4.86 -8.92 -3.71
N VAL A 157 5.50 -8.16 -4.60
CA VAL A 157 5.49 -6.67 -4.56
C VAL A 157 4.07 -6.15 -4.71
N ALA A 158 3.31 -6.65 -5.70
CA ALA A 158 1.92 -6.27 -5.90
C ALA A 158 1.05 -6.58 -4.67
N ARG A 159 1.21 -7.76 -4.07
CA ARG A 159 0.51 -8.13 -2.81
C ARG A 159 0.91 -7.26 -1.63
N ARG A 160 2.19 -6.92 -1.47
CA ARG A 160 2.66 -6.02 -0.40
C ARG A 160 2.08 -4.62 -0.58
N SER A 161 2.13 -4.06 -1.78
CA SER A 161 1.57 -2.74 -2.10
C SER A 161 0.07 -2.71 -1.84
N LEU A 162 -0.66 -3.75 -2.26
CA LEU A 162 -2.08 -3.91 -1.98
C LEU A 162 -2.35 -3.94 -0.46
N ASN A 163 -1.65 -4.79 0.27
CA ASN A 163 -1.83 -4.94 1.71
C ASN A 163 -1.51 -3.64 2.46
N THR A 164 -0.43 -2.95 2.10
CA THR A 164 -0.06 -1.67 2.69
C THR A 164 -1.12 -0.60 2.40
N THR A 165 -1.59 -0.50 1.15
CA THR A 165 -2.61 0.47 0.74
C THR A 165 -3.93 0.23 1.47
N LEU A 166 -4.40 -1.02 1.54
CA LEU A 166 -5.63 -1.37 2.25
C LEU A 166 -5.50 -1.15 3.75
N THR A 167 -4.38 -1.56 4.36
CA THR A 167 -4.14 -1.40 5.81
C THR A 167 -4.07 0.07 6.19
N SER A 168 -3.36 0.90 5.43
CA SER A 168 -3.25 2.34 5.70
C SER A 168 -4.61 3.03 5.61
N LYS A 169 -5.42 2.70 4.59
CA LYS A 169 -6.77 3.25 4.45
C LYS A 169 -7.74 2.74 5.52
N TYR A 170 -7.60 1.50 5.92
CA TYR A 170 -8.38 0.96 7.04
C TYR A 170 -8.06 1.69 8.35
N LEU A 171 -6.77 1.84 8.68
CA LEU A 171 -6.34 2.54 9.88
C LEU A 171 -6.76 4.02 9.88
N GLU A 172 -6.63 4.71 8.74
CA GLU A 172 -7.10 6.10 8.58
C GLU A 172 -8.61 6.21 8.88
N ASN A 173 -9.43 5.31 8.30
CA ASN A 173 -10.87 5.30 8.53
C ASN A 173 -11.24 4.97 9.99
N VAL A 174 -10.55 4.02 10.61
CA VAL A 174 -10.73 3.67 12.02
C VAL A 174 -10.37 4.86 12.90
N TYR A 175 -9.23 5.50 12.66
CA TYR A 175 -8.78 6.67 13.43
C TYR A 175 -9.76 7.83 13.32
N VAL A 176 -10.22 8.17 12.11
CA VAL A 176 -11.25 9.20 11.88
C VAL A 176 -12.57 8.82 12.55
N GLY A 177 -12.94 7.54 12.53
CA GLY A 177 -14.12 7.02 13.21
C GLY A 177 -14.04 7.20 14.72
N PHE A 178 -12.91 6.87 15.33
CA PHE A 178 -12.68 7.09 16.76
C PHE A 178 -12.70 8.55 17.15
N ASN A 179 -12.08 9.45 16.38
CA ASN A 179 -12.11 10.88 16.65
C ASN A 179 -13.53 11.43 16.61
N ARG A 180 -14.33 11.05 15.61
CA ARG A 180 -15.75 11.44 15.53
C ARG A 180 -16.57 10.90 16.70
N PHE A 181 -16.30 9.67 17.12
CA PHE A 181 -16.94 9.08 18.29
C PHE A 181 -16.57 9.86 19.56
N ALA A 182 -15.29 10.19 19.78
CA ALA A 182 -14.82 10.99 20.90
C ALA A 182 -15.50 12.38 20.94
N GLU A 183 -15.62 13.06 19.79
CA GLU A 183 -16.33 14.32 19.67
C GLU A 183 -17.83 14.20 20.00
N GLN A 184 -18.48 13.10 19.56
CA GLN A 184 -19.87 12.84 19.92
C GLN A 184 -20.04 12.60 21.42
N MET A 185 -19.15 11.82 22.02
CA MET A 185 -19.14 11.60 23.46
C MET A 185 -18.94 12.89 24.24
N ALA A 186 -18.04 13.77 23.80
CA ALA A 186 -17.86 15.10 24.41
C ALA A 186 -19.12 15.98 24.30
N ARG A 187 -19.80 15.95 23.13
CA ARG A 187 -21.09 16.66 22.96
C ARG A 187 -22.17 16.08 23.85
N MET A 188 -22.26 14.78 24.02
CA MET A 188 -23.20 14.13 24.94
C MET A 188 -22.91 14.49 26.38
N ALA A 189 -21.66 14.49 26.81
CA ALA A 189 -21.28 14.94 28.16
C ALA A 189 -21.65 16.40 28.39
N GLY A 190 -21.42 17.28 27.42
CA GLY A 190 -21.84 18.68 27.48
C GLY A 190 -23.38 18.86 27.54
N ALA A 191 -24.14 18.04 26.83
CA ALA A 191 -25.59 18.04 26.90
C ALA A 191 -26.11 17.54 28.28
N ALA A 192 -25.49 16.52 28.85
CA ALA A 192 -25.80 16.02 30.18
C ALA A 192 -25.55 17.08 31.26
N ALA A 193 -24.42 17.79 31.18
CA ALA A 193 -24.13 18.90 32.10
C ALA A 193 -25.18 20.04 32.03
N LYS A 194 -25.62 20.37 30.80
CA LYS A 194 -26.70 21.36 30.61
C LYS A 194 -28.05 20.88 31.17
N LEU A 195 -28.34 19.59 31.06
CA LEU A 195 -29.55 19.00 31.62
C LEU A 195 -29.51 19.06 33.17
N ASP A 196 -28.36 18.77 33.78
CA ASP A 196 -28.14 18.85 35.22
C ASP A 196 -28.33 20.30 35.74
N ASP A 197 -27.73 21.28 35.05
CA ASP A 197 -27.94 22.72 35.37
C ASP A 197 -29.40 23.12 35.22
N GLY A 198 -30.08 22.64 34.18
CA GLY A 198 -31.51 22.87 33.99
C GLY A 198 -32.38 22.26 35.11
N ALA A 199 -32.07 21.03 35.51
CA ALA A 199 -32.75 20.34 36.61
C ALA A 199 -32.55 21.08 37.93
N THR A 200 -31.35 21.58 38.24
CA THR A 200 -31.03 22.38 39.42
C THR A 200 -31.83 23.68 39.41
N LYS A 201 -31.87 24.42 38.31
CA LYS A 201 -32.64 25.65 38.15
C LYS A 201 -34.16 25.42 38.36
N LEU A 202 -34.66 24.28 37.82
CA LEU A 202 -36.06 23.89 38.00
C LEU A 202 -36.36 23.59 39.48
N ALA A 203 -35.47 22.86 40.17
CA ALA A 203 -35.61 22.58 41.60
C ALA A 203 -35.63 23.85 42.43
N ASP A 204 -34.76 24.82 42.14
CA ASP A 204 -34.72 26.11 42.81
C ASP A 204 -35.96 26.97 42.50
N GLY A 205 -36.43 26.94 41.26
CA GLY A 205 -37.69 27.60 40.87
C GLY A 205 -38.89 27.02 41.63
N THR A 206 -38.93 25.70 41.76
CA THR A 206 -40.00 25.01 42.52
C THR A 206 -39.99 25.39 44.02
N LYS A 207 -38.79 25.45 44.64
CA LYS A 207 -38.62 25.90 46.02
C LYS A 207 -39.13 27.35 46.24
N ARG A 208 -38.74 28.24 45.29
CA ARG A 208 -39.20 29.63 45.33
C ARG A 208 -40.74 29.77 45.19
N SER A 209 -41.31 29.00 44.27
CA SER A 209 -42.75 28.95 44.06
C SER A 209 -43.47 28.44 45.31
N SER A 210 -42.97 27.39 45.94
CA SER A 210 -43.50 26.83 47.18
C SER A 210 -43.44 27.86 48.35
N ALA A 211 -42.29 28.54 48.49
CA ALA A 211 -42.14 29.61 49.51
C ALA A 211 -43.10 30.80 49.25
N GLY A 212 -43.26 31.21 47.99
CA GLY A 212 -44.22 32.22 47.57
C GLY A 212 -45.68 31.85 47.90
N ALA A 213 -46.06 30.63 47.65
CA ALA A 213 -47.37 30.07 47.94
C ALA A 213 -47.64 30.07 49.49
N ALA A 214 -46.61 29.67 50.28
CA ALA A 214 -46.67 29.68 51.70
C ALA A 214 -46.86 31.13 52.26
N THR A 215 -46.12 32.09 51.69
CA THR A 215 -46.26 33.52 52.04
C THR A 215 -47.66 34.04 51.69
N LEU A 216 -48.16 33.70 50.50
CA LEU A 216 -49.51 34.10 50.09
C LEU A 216 -50.60 33.53 51.02
N ALA A 217 -50.50 32.28 51.43
CA ALA A 217 -51.35 31.59 52.34
C ALA A 217 -51.39 32.34 53.75
N SER A 218 -50.20 32.72 54.25
CA SER A 218 -50.08 33.44 55.51
C SER A 218 -50.68 34.83 55.45
N VAL A 219 -50.50 35.57 54.37
CA VAL A 219 -51.12 36.90 54.15
C VAL A 219 -52.64 36.78 54.04
N SER A 220 -53.17 35.81 53.31
CA SER A 220 -54.57 35.53 53.13
C SER A 220 -55.25 35.22 54.52
N TYR A 221 -54.55 34.39 55.32
CA TYR A 221 -55.02 34.02 56.64
C TYR A 221 -55.07 35.23 57.58
N THR A 222 -54.05 36.10 57.57
CA THR A 222 -54.02 37.33 58.37
C THR A 222 -55.12 38.34 57.97
N HIS A 223 -55.37 38.46 56.67
CA HIS A 223 -56.41 39.35 56.13
C HIS A 223 -57.80 38.88 56.47
N LEU A 224 -58.10 37.59 56.43
CA LEU A 224 -59.39 37.02 56.84
C LEU A 224 -59.65 37.11 58.33
N ARG A 225 -58.65 37.21 59.17
CA ARG A 225 -58.77 37.33 60.64
C ARG A 225 -58.92 38.75 61.08
N ALA A 226 -58.64 39.74 60.24
CA ALA A 226 -58.74 41.20 60.58
C ALA A 226 -60.09 41.81 60.20
N HIS A 227 -60.98 41.03 59.61
CA HIS A 227 -62.38 41.34 59.33
C HIS A 227 -63.29 40.41 60.12
#